data_363edbcff76bf27d39b29dc66a88d5a4
#
_entry.id   363edbcff76bf27d39b29dc66a88d5a4
#
_cell.length_a   1.000
_cell.length_b   1.000
_cell.length_c   1.000
_cell.angle_alpha   90.00
_cell.angle_beta   90.00
_cell.angle_gamma   90.00
#
_symmetry.space_group_name_H-M   'P 1'
#
loop_
_entity.id
_entity.type
_entity.pdbx_description
1 polymer ?
#
loop_
_entity_poly.entity_id
_entity_poly.type
_entity_poly.pdbx_seq_one_letter_code
_entity_poly.pdbx_strand_id
1 'polypeptide(L)'
;MGILLGILAATVWGIAGVAGGLAARLVGPTRAIAWAMMLGMVVAVPLALASGAPGRIDVRTGLWILLISACMLAGLVCVYAGMRYGSISVVAPISATYGGVAALIAIVAGDPVTGLAIGALSLAVVGAVLAARGETATPGAAYSNQRVAAVLGAGAAVVWGVQLWAGGQIQDDLGASWLVASARMIGVLVIALPLLLRGGLRVERRALPYLLVAGVGEVCGFTLYLFDTEYGIAQAAVLTGQYGTVAALIGIFILKERLQFTQIIGLVLIVIAVIGLALA
;
A
#
# COMPACT_ATOMS: atom_id res chain seq x y z
N MET A 1 22.97 -5.97 3.81
CA MET A 1 21.81 -6.32 4.68
C MET A 1 20.57 -5.53 4.24
N GLY A 2 20.65 -4.22 4.05
CA GLY A 2 19.53 -3.38 3.62
C GLY A 2 18.82 -3.88 2.36
N ILE A 3 19.53 -4.13 1.28
CA ILE A 3 18.93 -4.66 0.03
C ILE A 3 18.06 -5.91 0.28
N LEU A 4 18.53 -6.81 1.15
CA LEU A 4 17.77 -8.03 1.48
C LEU A 4 16.49 -7.69 2.26
N LEU A 5 16.56 -6.78 3.23
CA LEU A 5 15.39 -6.32 4.01
C LEU A 5 14.35 -5.64 3.13
N GLY A 6 14.78 -4.77 2.22
CA GLY A 6 13.89 -4.10 1.28
C GLY A 6 13.19 -5.05 0.31
N ILE A 7 13.92 -6.04 -0.24
CA ILE A 7 13.33 -7.08 -1.09
C ILE A 7 12.34 -7.95 -0.30
N LEU A 8 12.67 -8.32 0.93
CA LEU A 8 11.76 -9.06 1.80
C LEU A 8 10.51 -8.25 2.13
N ALA A 9 10.65 -6.95 2.46
CA ALA A 9 9.52 -6.07 2.71
C ALA A 9 8.60 -5.95 1.48
N ALA A 10 9.16 -5.73 0.28
CA ALA A 10 8.42 -5.70 -0.96
C ALA A 10 7.68 -7.02 -1.24
N THR A 11 8.34 -8.14 -0.98
CA THR A 11 7.76 -9.48 -1.18
C THR A 11 6.61 -9.72 -0.22
N VAL A 12 6.80 -9.43 1.06
CA VAL A 12 5.75 -9.58 2.09
C VAL A 12 4.56 -8.68 1.80
N TRP A 13 4.79 -7.40 1.46
CA TRP A 13 3.71 -6.47 1.09
C TRP A 13 3.02 -6.85 -0.21
N GLY A 14 3.76 -7.33 -1.22
CA GLY A 14 3.17 -7.83 -2.46
C GLY A 14 2.23 -9.00 -2.21
N ILE A 15 2.65 -9.98 -1.42
CA ILE A 15 1.82 -11.12 -1.02
C ILE A 15 0.62 -10.67 -0.17
N ALA A 16 0.84 -9.80 0.82
CA ALA A 16 -0.22 -9.27 1.68
C ALA A 16 -1.27 -8.48 0.88
N GLY A 17 -0.84 -7.65 -0.07
CA GLY A 17 -1.71 -6.89 -0.95
C GLY A 17 -2.58 -7.79 -1.84
N VAL A 18 -1.98 -8.83 -2.46
CA VAL A 18 -2.72 -9.82 -3.23
C VAL A 18 -3.73 -10.57 -2.35
N ALA A 19 -3.31 -11.02 -1.17
CA ALA A 19 -4.19 -11.70 -0.23
C ALA A 19 -5.35 -10.80 0.20
N GLY A 20 -5.10 -9.52 0.50
CA GLY A 20 -6.13 -8.53 0.81
C GLY A 20 -7.11 -8.31 -0.35
N GLY A 21 -6.61 -8.24 -1.58
CA GLY A 21 -7.44 -8.15 -2.79
C GLY A 21 -8.33 -9.38 -2.98
N LEU A 22 -7.79 -10.59 -2.79
CA LEU A 22 -8.55 -11.83 -2.85
C LEU A 22 -9.60 -11.92 -1.72
N ALA A 23 -9.23 -11.54 -0.50
CA ALA A 23 -10.18 -11.44 0.60
C ALA A 23 -11.30 -10.44 0.28
N ALA A 24 -10.97 -9.26 -0.28
CA ALA A 24 -11.95 -8.25 -0.66
C ALA A 24 -12.92 -8.74 -1.75
N ARG A 25 -12.47 -9.60 -2.66
CA ARG A 25 -13.35 -10.27 -3.65
C ARG A 25 -14.34 -11.23 -3.00
N LEU A 26 -13.93 -11.93 -1.92
CA LEU A 26 -14.77 -12.91 -1.21
C LEU A 26 -15.77 -12.25 -0.25
N VAL A 27 -15.30 -11.33 0.60
CA VAL A 27 -16.10 -10.81 1.73
C VAL A 27 -16.43 -9.32 1.63
N GLY A 28 -15.96 -8.66 0.58
CA GLY A 28 -16.08 -7.22 0.36
C GLY A 28 -14.95 -6.42 1.00
N PRO A 29 -14.62 -5.23 0.43
CA PRO A 29 -13.48 -4.43 0.88
C PRO A 29 -13.54 -4.05 2.36
N THR A 30 -14.70 -3.59 2.84
CA THR A 30 -14.86 -3.12 4.23
C THR A 30 -14.58 -4.22 5.26
N ARG A 31 -15.07 -5.46 5.02
CA ARG A 31 -14.79 -6.59 5.92
C ARG A 31 -13.33 -7.01 5.85
N ALA A 32 -12.74 -7.03 4.65
CA ALA A 32 -11.34 -7.36 4.47
C ALA A 32 -10.44 -6.37 5.23
N ILE A 33 -10.72 -5.06 5.15
CA ILE A 33 -9.98 -4.03 5.89
C ILE A 33 -10.19 -4.18 7.40
N ALA A 34 -11.43 -4.39 7.87
CA ALA A 34 -11.71 -4.57 9.28
C ALA A 34 -10.88 -5.72 9.89
N TRP A 35 -10.84 -6.86 9.23
CA TRP A 35 -10.04 -8.00 9.66
C TRP A 35 -8.54 -7.74 9.56
N ALA A 36 -8.07 -7.10 8.48
CA ALA A 36 -6.66 -6.73 8.35
C ALA A 36 -6.21 -5.77 9.45
N MET A 37 -7.06 -4.80 9.85
CA MET A 37 -6.78 -3.90 10.97
C MET A 37 -6.70 -4.63 12.30
N MET A 38 -7.66 -5.52 12.59
CA MET A 38 -7.67 -6.30 13.85
C MET A 38 -6.47 -7.23 13.94
N LEU A 39 -6.20 -8.01 12.90
CA LEU A 39 -5.07 -8.95 12.89
C LEU A 39 -3.73 -8.22 12.90
N GLY A 40 -3.62 -7.11 12.16
CA GLY A 40 -2.45 -6.25 12.20
C GLY A 40 -2.23 -5.60 13.58
N MET A 41 -3.29 -5.20 14.28
CA MET A 41 -3.20 -4.63 15.63
C MET A 41 -2.64 -5.65 16.64
N VAL A 42 -3.01 -6.93 16.53
CA VAL A 42 -2.49 -8.02 17.38
C VAL A 42 -0.96 -8.14 17.27
N VAL A 43 -0.38 -7.77 16.14
CA VAL A 43 1.07 -7.77 15.94
C VAL A 43 1.68 -6.40 16.25
N ALA A 44 1.07 -5.32 15.78
CA ALA A 44 1.63 -3.98 15.87
C ALA A 44 1.70 -3.45 17.31
N VAL A 45 0.67 -3.72 18.15
CA VAL A 45 0.65 -3.24 19.54
C VAL A 45 1.74 -3.88 20.40
N PRO A 46 1.95 -5.20 20.40
CA PRO A 46 3.07 -5.80 21.12
C PRO A 46 4.45 -5.27 20.65
N LEU A 47 4.64 -5.06 19.33
CA LEU A 47 5.87 -4.48 18.79
C LEU A 47 6.09 -3.05 19.28
N ALA A 48 5.04 -2.23 19.31
CA ALA A 48 5.11 -0.87 19.82
C ALA A 48 5.44 -0.85 21.32
N LEU A 49 4.81 -1.70 22.11
CA LEU A 49 5.12 -1.83 23.55
C LEU A 49 6.57 -2.31 23.80
N ALA A 50 7.05 -3.22 22.96
CA ALA A 50 8.44 -3.70 23.05
C ALA A 50 9.47 -2.64 22.62
N SER A 51 9.10 -1.67 21.77
CA SER A 51 9.98 -0.56 21.38
C SER A 51 10.12 0.54 22.45
N GLY A 52 9.42 0.43 23.58
CA GLY A 52 9.42 1.39 24.68
C GLY A 52 8.19 2.30 24.69
N ALA A 53 8.22 3.33 25.54
CA ALA A 53 7.13 4.30 25.62
C ALA A 53 7.01 5.10 24.32
N PRO A 54 5.78 5.53 23.95
CA PRO A 54 5.62 6.45 22.83
C PRO A 54 6.37 7.74 23.15
N GLY A 55 6.86 8.39 22.10
CA GLY A 55 7.42 9.72 22.22
C GLY A 55 6.35 10.77 22.57
N ARG A 56 6.60 12.01 22.29
CA ARG A 56 5.70 13.10 22.67
C ARG A 56 4.35 13.00 21.94
N ILE A 57 3.26 12.97 22.72
CA ILE A 57 1.89 13.03 22.20
C ILE A 57 1.28 14.37 22.61
N ASP A 58 1.17 15.29 21.65
CA ASP A 58 0.47 16.55 21.79
C ASP A 58 -0.66 16.65 20.74
N VAL A 59 -1.36 17.79 20.72
CA VAL A 59 -2.47 18.01 19.76
C VAL A 59 -1.97 17.94 18.32
N ARG A 60 -0.78 18.48 18.03
CA ARG A 60 -0.17 18.44 16.69
C ARG A 60 0.09 17.00 16.25
N THR A 61 0.75 16.24 17.10
CA THR A 61 1.04 14.81 16.84
C THR A 61 -0.26 14.02 16.65
N GLY A 62 -1.29 14.29 17.46
CA GLY A 62 -2.61 13.68 17.33
C GLY A 62 -3.27 13.97 15.98
N LEU A 63 -3.20 15.20 15.48
CA LEU A 63 -3.75 15.57 14.17
C LEU A 63 -3.01 14.86 13.03
N TRP A 64 -1.68 14.76 13.11
CA TRP A 64 -0.89 13.99 12.13
C TRP A 64 -1.25 12.50 12.15
N ILE A 65 -1.40 11.89 13.32
CA ILE A 65 -1.83 10.49 13.45
C ILE A 65 -3.19 10.28 12.78
N LEU A 66 -4.14 11.19 13.00
CA LEU A 66 -5.46 11.13 12.37
C LEU A 66 -5.37 11.23 10.84
N LEU A 67 -4.61 12.19 10.31
CA LEU A 67 -4.39 12.34 8.87
C LEU A 67 -3.76 11.08 8.25
N ILE A 68 -2.68 10.59 8.86
CA ILE A 68 -1.97 9.40 8.40
C ILE A 68 -2.89 8.18 8.40
N SER A 69 -3.67 8.00 9.47
CA SER A 69 -4.62 6.89 9.59
C SER A 69 -5.76 6.99 8.58
N ALA A 70 -6.29 8.19 8.36
CA ALA A 70 -7.32 8.43 7.35
C ALA A 70 -6.80 8.13 5.94
N CYS A 71 -5.61 8.59 5.60
CA CYS A 71 -4.96 8.31 4.32
C CYS A 71 -4.68 6.81 4.14
N MET A 72 -4.19 6.14 5.18
CA MET A 72 -3.97 4.69 5.17
C MET A 72 -5.26 3.93 4.86
N LEU A 73 -6.33 4.22 5.59
CA LEU A 73 -7.63 3.56 5.41
C LEU A 73 -8.25 3.87 4.05
N ALA A 74 -8.20 5.11 3.60
CA ALA A 74 -8.70 5.52 2.29
C ALA A 74 -7.95 4.77 1.17
N GLY A 75 -6.62 4.66 1.27
CA GLY A 75 -5.80 3.91 0.32
C GLY A 75 -6.13 2.42 0.28
N LEU A 76 -6.32 1.79 1.44
CA LEU A 76 -6.77 0.39 1.51
C LEU A 76 -8.16 0.19 0.89
N VAL A 77 -9.10 1.11 1.16
CA VAL A 77 -10.41 1.08 0.51
C VAL A 77 -10.27 1.16 -1.01
N CYS A 78 -9.46 2.10 -1.50
CA CYS A 78 -9.21 2.25 -2.93
C CYS A 78 -8.58 0.99 -3.54
N VAL A 79 -7.51 0.45 -2.95
CA VAL A 79 -6.82 -0.73 -3.49
C VAL A 79 -7.73 -1.96 -3.46
N TYR A 80 -8.38 -2.26 -2.34
CA TYR A 80 -9.20 -3.46 -2.21
C TYR A 80 -10.47 -3.37 -3.06
N ALA A 81 -11.09 -2.19 -3.18
CA ALA A 81 -12.16 -1.95 -4.12
C ALA A 81 -11.65 -2.06 -5.57
N GLY A 82 -10.53 -1.46 -5.88
CA GLY A 82 -9.89 -1.54 -7.20
C GLY A 82 -9.64 -2.98 -7.63
N MET A 83 -9.04 -3.79 -6.76
CA MET A 83 -8.77 -5.21 -7.01
C MET A 83 -10.05 -6.07 -7.09
N ARG A 84 -11.18 -5.59 -6.60
CA ARG A 84 -12.48 -6.22 -6.80
C ARG A 84 -13.08 -5.90 -8.17
N TYR A 85 -12.89 -4.66 -8.68
CA TYR A 85 -13.40 -4.22 -9.96
C TYR A 85 -12.52 -4.64 -11.15
N GLY A 86 -11.21 -4.80 -10.94
CA GLY A 86 -10.25 -5.11 -11.99
C GLY A 86 -9.12 -6.04 -11.57
N SER A 87 -8.11 -6.14 -12.43
CA SER A 87 -6.96 -7.03 -12.20
C SER A 87 -6.02 -6.50 -11.13
N ILE A 88 -5.50 -7.40 -10.31
CA ILE A 88 -4.49 -7.13 -9.30
C ILE A 88 -3.20 -6.62 -9.95
N SER A 89 -2.83 -7.25 -11.09
CA SER A 89 -1.64 -6.90 -11.88
C SER A 89 -1.63 -5.47 -12.40
N VAL A 90 -2.77 -4.76 -12.42
CA VAL A 90 -2.86 -3.36 -12.83
C VAL A 90 -3.00 -2.45 -11.62
N VAL A 91 -3.87 -2.79 -10.67
CA VAL A 91 -4.13 -1.94 -9.50
C VAL A 91 -2.91 -1.78 -8.62
N ALA A 92 -2.19 -2.87 -8.33
CA ALA A 92 -1.05 -2.84 -7.41
C ALA A 92 0.12 -1.99 -7.93
N PRO A 93 0.61 -2.12 -9.18
CA PRO A 93 1.66 -1.24 -9.69
C PRO A 93 1.25 0.23 -9.78
N ILE A 94 0.00 0.53 -10.15
CA ILE A 94 -0.49 1.91 -10.17
C ILE A 94 -0.48 2.48 -8.75
N SER A 95 -0.98 1.75 -7.77
CA SER A 95 -0.96 2.21 -6.38
C SER A 95 0.47 2.35 -5.83
N ALA A 96 1.42 1.55 -6.30
CA ALA A 96 2.83 1.62 -5.92
C ALA A 96 3.55 2.92 -6.36
N THR A 97 2.93 3.74 -7.22
CA THR A 97 3.46 5.06 -7.59
C THR A 97 3.31 6.11 -6.47
N TYR A 98 2.80 5.74 -5.29
CA TYR A 98 2.63 6.63 -4.13
C TYR A 98 3.92 7.34 -3.72
N GLY A 99 5.09 6.70 -3.89
CA GLY A 99 6.39 7.33 -3.63
C GLY A 99 6.63 8.57 -4.51
N GLY A 100 6.18 8.53 -5.75
CA GLY A 100 6.21 9.67 -6.66
C GLY A 100 5.32 10.83 -6.20
N VAL A 101 4.14 10.52 -5.67
CA VAL A 101 3.25 11.54 -5.10
C VAL A 101 3.88 12.18 -3.86
N ALA A 102 4.48 11.37 -2.97
CA ALA A 102 5.20 11.88 -1.80
C ALA A 102 6.34 12.84 -2.20
N ALA A 103 7.11 12.46 -3.22
CA ALA A 103 8.17 13.31 -3.77
C ALA A 103 7.62 14.64 -4.33
N LEU A 104 6.49 14.60 -5.07
CA LEU A 104 5.83 15.83 -5.54
C LEU A 104 5.42 16.76 -4.41
N ILE A 105 4.88 16.21 -3.31
CA ILE A 105 4.50 17.01 -2.15
C ILE A 105 5.74 17.63 -1.49
N ALA A 106 6.82 16.86 -1.34
CA ALA A 106 8.10 17.33 -0.80
C ALA A 106 8.67 18.50 -1.64
N ILE A 107 8.60 18.40 -2.97
CA ILE A 107 8.96 19.46 -3.90
C ILE A 107 8.16 20.74 -3.66
N VAL A 108 6.84 20.63 -3.57
CA VAL A 108 5.95 21.76 -3.32
C VAL A 108 6.22 22.37 -1.93
N ALA A 109 6.64 21.54 -0.97
CA ALA A 109 7.05 21.96 0.37
C ALA A 109 8.43 22.67 0.39
N GLY A 110 9.17 22.70 -0.73
CA GLY A 110 10.42 23.41 -0.87
C GLY A 110 11.68 22.55 -0.89
N ASP A 111 11.52 21.23 -0.93
CA ASP A 111 12.66 20.32 -1.05
C ASP A 111 13.31 20.42 -2.45
N PRO A 112 14.64 20.33 -2.56
CA PRO A 112 15.34 20.40 -3.83
C PRO A 112 14.95 19.23 -4.74
N VAL A 113 14.72 19.53 -6.03
CA VAL A 113 14.30 18.52 -7.03
C VAL A 113 15.42 18.29 -8.02
N THR A 114 15.68 17.03 -8.31
CA THR A 114 16.56 16.65 -9.42
C THR A 114 15.78 16.52 -10.72
N GLY A 115 16.44 16.80 -11.86
CA GLY A 115 15.82 16.53 -13.18
C GLY A 115 15.44 15.06 -13.38
N LEU A 116 16.17 14.16 -12.71
CA LEU A 116 15.87 12.72 -12.72
C LEU A 116 14.53 12.41 -12.03
N ALA A 117 14.25 13.05 -10.89
CA ALA A 117 12.97 12.89 -10.18
C ALA A 117 11.79 13.34 -11.07
N ILE A 118 11.91 14.49 -11.74
CA ILE A 118 10.87 14.99 -12.66
C ILE A 118 10.64 14.00 -13.81
N GLY A 119 11.71 13.50 -14.43
CA GLY A 119 11.64 12.50 -15.49
C GLY A 119 10.96 11.21 -15.05
N ALA A 120 11.35 10.70 -13.87
CA ALA A 120 10.77 9.50 -13.29
C ALA A 120 9.28 9.67 -12.96
N LEU A 121 8.87 10.80 -12.37
CA LEU A 121 7.46 11.12 -12.11
C LEU A 121 6.62 11.14 -13.39
N SER A 122 7.15 11.80 -14.44
CA SER A 122 6.49 11.85 -15.75
C SER A 122 6.32 10.44 -16.32
N LEU A 123 7.34 9.61 -16.21
CA LEU A 123 7.32 8.23 -16.67
C LEU A 123 6.30 7.38 -15.89
N ALA A 124 6.18 7.58 -14.56
CA ALA A 124 5.18 6.93 -13.72
C ALA A 124 3.75 7.25 -14.18
N VAL A 125 3.46 8.51 -14.48
CA VAL A 125 2.15 8.95 -14.99
C VAL A 125 1.84 8.30 -16.33
N VAL A 126 2.78 8.34 -17.29
CA VAL A 126 2.61 7.70 -18.60
C VAL A 126 2.38 6.20 -18.45
N GLY A 127 3.17 5.54 -17.61
CA GLY A 127 3.04 4.11 -17.31
C GLY A 127 1.67 3.78 -16.71
N ALA A 128 1.18 4.57 -15.74
CA ALA A 128 -0.13 4.39 -15.14
C ALA A 128 -1.27 4.54 -16.15
N VAL A 129 -1.19 5.55 -17.05
CA VAL A 129 -2.17 5.77 -18.11
C VAL A 129 -2.19 4.60 -19.09
N LEU A 130 -1.04 4.07 -19.49
CA LEU A 130 -0.96 2.90 -20.39
C LEU A 130 -1.48 1.64 -19.72
N ALA A 131 -1.14 1.40 -18.44
CA ALA A 131 -1.65 0.27 -17.67
C ALA A 131 -3.19 0.32 -17.50
N ALA A 132 -3.75 1.53 -17.41
CA ALA A 132 -5.20 1.73 -17.27
C ALA A 132 -6.00 1.52 -18.57
N ARG A 133 -5.36 1.62 -19.76
CA ARG A 133 -6.06 1.62 -21.06
C ARG A 133 -6.48 0.25 -21.56
N GLY A 134 -5.98 -0.85 -21.04
CA GLY A 134 -6.30 -2.19 -21.52
C GLY A 134 -7.61 -2.74 -20.95
N GLU A 135 -8.35 -3.49 -21.77
CA GLU A 135 -9.40 -4.39 -21.26
C GLU A 135 -8.74 -5.71 -20.84
N THR A 136 -9.09 -6.23 -19.68
CA THR A 136 -8.56 -7.54 -19.24
C THR A 136 -9.17 -8.65 -20.07
N ALA A 137 -8.31 -9.35 -20.81
CA ALA A 137 -8.70 -10.50 -21.63
C ALA A 137 -8.73 -11.82 -20.83
N THR A 138 -8.89 -11.79 -19.51
CA THR A 138 -8.87 -13.00 -18.68
C THR A 138 -10.20 -13.74 -18.85
N PRO A 139 -10.23 -14.91 -19.51
CA PRO A 139 -11.47 -15.67 -19.70
C PRO A 139 -12.07 -16.08 -18.34
N GLY A 140 -13.37 -15.79 -18.15
CA GLY A 140 -14.07 -16.14 -16.91
C GLY A 140 -13.81 -15.22 -15.72
N ALA A 141 -12.97 -14.21 -15.83
CA ALA A 141 -12.83 -13.19 -14.80
C ALA A 141 -13.97 -12.16 -14.92
N ALA A 142 -14.84 -12.12 -13.93
CA ALA A 142 -15.93 -11.15 -13.84
C ALA A 142 -15.41 -9.77 -13.38
N TYR A 143 -14.43 -9.21 -14.11
CA TYR A 143 -13.99 -7.83 -13.84
C TYR A 143 -15.03 -6.87 -14.43
N SER A 144 -15.67 -6.10 -13.57
CA SER A 144 -16.75 -5.23 -13.98
C SER A 144 -16.28 -3.95 -14.67
N ASN A 145 -15.11 -3.42 -14.30
CA ASN A 145 -14.62 -2.17 -14.88
C ASN A 145 -13.13 -1.90 -14.56
N GLN A 146 -12.25 -2.19 -15.52
CA GLN A 146 -10.80 -1.97 -15.39
C GLN A 146 -10.42 -0.48 -15.24
N ARG A 147 -11.18 0.45 -15.87
CA ARG A 147 -10.91 1.89 -15.73
C ARG A 147 -11.18 2.36 -14.30
N VAL A 148 -12.30 1.92 -13.70
CA VAL A 148 -12.58 2.21 -12.29
C VAL A 148 -11.49 1.64 -11.39
N ALA A 149 -11.02 0.43 -11.66
CA ALA A 149 -9.94 -0.19 -10.92
C ALA A 149 -8.64 0.62 -10.98
N ALA A 150 -8.27 1.11 -12.17
CA ALA A 150 -7.09 1.95 -12.36
C ALA A 150 -7.22 3.32 -11.67
N VAL A 151 -8.40 3.96 -11.73
CA VAL A 151 -8.68 5.22 -11.03
C VAL A 151 -8.58 5.02 -9.52
N LEU A 152 -9.10 3.92 -8.99
CA LEU A 152 -8.97 3.59 -7.57
C LEU A 152 -7.50 3.32 -7.18
N GLY A 153 -6.73 2.64 -8.05
CA GLY A 153 -5.28 2.48 -7.86
C GLY A 153 -4.55 3.82 -7.79
N ALA A 154 -4.88 4.74 -8.70
CA ALA A 154 -4.31 6.11 -8.69
C ALA A 154 -4.75 6.90 -7.44
N GLY A 155 -6.01 6.78 -7.03
CA GLY A 155 -6.50 7.36 -5.77
C GLY A 155 -5.72 6.85 -4.56
N ALA A 156 -5.43 5.55 -4.51
CA ALA A 156 -4.59 4.97 -3.47
C ALA A 156 -3.16 5.55 -3.50
N ALA A 157 -2.57 5.72 -4.69
CA ALA A 157 -1.25 6.34 -4.83
C ALA A 157 -1.22 7.76 -4.25
N VAL A 158 -2.26 8.55 -4.51
CA VAL A 158 -2.35 9.92 -3.99
C VAL A 158 -2.42 9.91 -2.46
N VAL A 159 -3.38 9.19 -1.87
CA VAL A 159 -3.57 9.23 -0.42
C VAL A 159 -2.42 8.57 0.34
N TRP A 160 -1.81 7.51 -0.18
CA TRP A 160 -0.62 6.90 0.42
C TRP A 160 0.62 7.77 0.24
N GLY A 161 0.73 8.54 -0.86
CA GLY A 161 1.78 9.54 -1.02
C GLY A 161 1.69 10.64 0.05
N VAL A 162 0.47 11.15 0.31
CA VAL A 162 0.23 12.08 1.43
C VAL A 162 0.58 11.43 2.77
N GLN A 163 0.17 10.18 2.99
CA GLN A 163 0.48 9.42 4.20
C GLN A 163 1.99 9.30 4.43
N LEU A 164 2.74 8.95 3.38
CA LEU A 164 4.20 8.76 3.46
C LEU A 164 4.90 10.07 3.83
N TRP A 165 4.56 11.17 3.13
CA TRP A 165 5.07 12.48 3.43
C TRP A 165 4.72 12.94 4.86
N ALA A 166 3.46 12.78 5.26
CA ALA A 166 2.98 13.13 6.59
C ALA A 166 3.66 12.30 7.69
N GLY A 167 3.96 11.03 7.43
CA GLY A 167 4.68 10.15 8.35
C GLY A 167 6.06 10.68 8.68
N GLY A 168 6.78 11.21 7.70
CA GLY A 168 8.08 11.86 7.91
C GLY A 168 8.03 13.08 8.84
N GLN A 169 6.88 13.75 8.98
CA GLN A 169 6.76 14.93 9.85
C GLN A 169 6.71 14.60 11.35
N ILE A 170 6.42 13.35 11.73
CA ILE A 170 6.23 12.96 13.13
C ILE A 170 6.96 11.67 13.53
N GLN A 171 7.69 11.06 12.60
CA GLN A 171 8.38 9.80 12.87
C GLN A 171 9.38 9.91 14.02
N ASP A 172 10.13 11.00 14.10
CA ASP A 172 11.11 11.24 15.15
C ASP A 172 10.44 11.58 16.50
N ASP A 173 9.27 12.24 16.47
CA ASP A 173 8.54 12.65 17.67
C ASP A 173 7.82 11.46 18.34
N LEU A 174 7.21 10.56 17.57
CA LEU A 174 6.34 9.50 18.08
C LEU A 174 7.04 8.13 18.15
N GLY A 175 7.94 7.87 17.24
CA GLY A 175 8.50 6.56 16.98
C GLY A 175 7.67 5.75 15.98
N ALA A 176 8.38 5.11 15.04
CA ALA A 176 7.76 4.43 13.91
C ALA A 176 6.80 3.29 14.31
N SER A 177 7.17 2.48 15.32
CA SER A 177 6.32 1.38 15.81
C SER A 177 5.00 1.89 16.39
N TRP A 178 5.02 3.01 17.11
CA TRP A 178 3.83 3.64 17.67
C TRP A 178 2.96 4.29 16.60
N LEU A 179 3.58 4.82 15.53
CA LEU A 179 2.83 5.34 14.39
C LEU A 179 2.00 4.23 13.73
N VAL A 180 2.60 3.05 13.50
CA VAL A 180 1.89 1.88 12.95
C VAL A 180 0.78 1.41 13.88
N ALA A 181 1.09 1.23 15.16
CA ALA A 181 0.10 0.78 16.14
C ALA A 181 -1.08 1.74 16.24
N SER A 182 -0.83 3.05 16.30
CA SER A 182 -1.88 4.09 16.34
C SER A 182 -2.79 4.02 15.11
N ALA A 183 -2.22 3.88 13.91
CA ALA A 183 -2.99 3.77 12.69
C ALA A 183 -3.87 2.50 12.66
N ARG A 184 -3.36 1.36 13.18
CA ARG A 184 -4.15 0.12 13.32
C ARG A 184 -5.26 0.28 14.34
N MET A 185 -4.99 0.90 15.49
CA MET A 185 -6.00 1.17 16.52
C MET A 185 -7.13 2.04 15.97
N ILE A 186 -6.81 3.14 15.26
CA ILE A 186 -7.81 3.99 14.62
C ILE A 186 -8.61 3.21 13.58
N GLY A 187 -7.95 2.37 12.77
CA GLY A 187 -8.63 1.52 11.79
C GLY A 187 -9.60 0.54 12.44
N VAL A 188 -9.22 -0.05 13.57
CA VAL A 188 -10.14 -0.91 14.36
C VAL A 188 -11.31 -0.11 14.89
N LEU A 189 -11.07 1.07 15.47
CA LEU A 189 -12.14 1.92 16.05
C LEU A 189 -13.11 2.42 14.97
N VAL A 190 -12.60 2.82 13.81
CA VAL A 190 -13.42 3.48 12.76
C VAL A 190 -14.12 2.46 11.86
N ILE A 191 -13.51 1.30 11.58
CA ILE A 191 -14.06 0.31 10.64
C ILE A 191 -14.49 -0.96 11.33
N ALA A 192 -13.61 -1.58 12.13
CA ALA A 192 -13.89 -2.90 12.69
C ALA A 192 -14.93 -2.85 13.80
N LEU A 193 -14.84 -1.88 14.72
CA LEU A 193 -15.77 -1.75 15.83
C LEU A 193 -17.22 -1.47 15.38
N PRO A 194 -17.51 -0.49 14.51
CA PRO A 194 -18.86 -0.30 13.99
C PRO A 194 -19.40 -1.53 13.25
N LEU A 195 -18.53 -2.24 12.53
CA LEU A 195 -18.92 -3.44 11.82
C LEU A 195 -19.22 -4.61 12.79
N LEU A 196 -18.44 -4.73 13.86
CA LEU A 196 -18.65 -5.70 14.94
C LEU A 196 -20.00 -5.46 15.63
N LEU A 197 -20.27 -4.22 16.03
CA LEU A 197 -21.52 -3.84 16.71
C LEU A 197 -22.79 -4.12 15.86
N ARG A 198 -22.63 -4.08 14.53
CA ARG A 198 -23.70 -4.43 13.58
C ARG A 198 -23.73 -5.92 13.20
N GLY A 199 -22.91 -6.77 13.84
CA GLY A 199 -22.81 -8.20 13.50
C GLY A 199 -22.20 -8.47 12.11
N GLY A 200 -21.54 -7.47 11.50
CA GLY A 200 -21.05 -7.50 10.12
C GLY A 200 -19.66 -8.14 9.94
N LEU A 201 -19.02 -8.62 11.00
CA LEU A 201 -17.67 -9.24 10.92
C LEU A 201 -17.68 -10.71 10.49
N ARG A 202 -18.84 -11.30 10.30
CA ARG A 202 -18.93 -12.69 9.84
C ARG A 202 -18.32 -12.81 8.45
N VAL A 203 -17.39 -13.77 8.30
CA VAL A 203 -16.71 -14.06 7.05
C VAL A 203 -16.71 -15.55 6.78
N GLU A 204 -16.64 -15.93 5.51
CA GLU A 204 -16.51 -17.32 5.12
C GLU A 204 -15.15 -17.86 5.55
N ARG A 205 -15.10 -19.13 5.98
CA ARG A 205 -13.84 -19.79 6.37
C ARG A 205 -12.77 -19.75 5.27
N ARG A 206 -13.19 -19.73 4.01
CA ARG A 206 -12.30 -19.64 2.84
C ARG A 206 -11.53 -18.30 2.78
N ALA A 207 -12.07 -17.25 3.37
CA ALA A 207 -11.40 -15.93 3.39
C ALA A 207 -10.34 -15.82 4.49
N LEU A 208 -10.42 -16.62 5.55
CA LEU A 208 -9.56 -16.52 6.73
C LEU A 208 -8.05 -16.57 6.41
N PRO A 209 -7.54 -17.48 5.56
CA PRO A 209 -6.11 -17.49 5.22
C PRO A 209 -5.66 -16.19 4.55
N TYR A 210 -6.47 -15.65 3.64
CA TYR A 210 -6.16 -14.39 2.96
C TYR A 210 -6.20 -13.20 3.91
N LEU A 211 -7.16 -13.16 4.83
CA LEU A 211 -7.27 -12.13 5.85
C LEU A 211 -6.08 -12.15 6.81
N LEU A 212 -5.64 -13.34 7.22
CA LEU A 212 -4.48 -13.51 8.08
C LEU A 212 -3.21 -13.01 7.39
N VAL A 213 -2.97 -13.45 6.16
CA VAL A 213 -1.81 -13.04 5.37
C VAL A 213 -1.83 -11.54 5.13
N ALA A 214 -2.99 -10.95 4.81
CA ALA A 214 -3.11 -9.51 4.61
C ALA A 214 -2.82 -8.73 5.90
N GLY A 215 -3.44 -9.09 7.03
CA GLY A 215 -3.31 -8.33 8.27
C GLY A 215 -1.92 -8.44 8.92
N VAL A 216 -1.38 -9.66 9.00
CA VAL A 216 -0.04 -9.90 9.57
C VAL A 216 1.05 -9.42 8.63
N GLY A 217 0.92 -9.72 7.33
CA GLY A 217 1.91 -9.37 6.31
C GLY A 217 2.08 -7.84 6.17
N GLU A 218 1.02 -7.08 6.31
CA GLU A 218 1.09 -5.61 6.32
C GLU A 218 2.01 -5.08 7.43
N VAL A 219 1.90 -5.61 8.66
CA VAL A 219 2.74 -5.18 9.79
C VAL A 219 4.15 -5.71 9.65
N CYS A 220 4.31 -6.99 9.25
CA CYS A 220 5.63 -7.57 9.03
C CYS A 220 6.41 -6.84 7.94
N GLY A 221 5.76 -6.53 6.81
CA GLY A 221 6.38 -5.76 5.73
C GLY A 221 6.79 -4.36 6.18
N PHE A 222 5.96 -3.70 6.99
CA PHE A 222 6.32 -2.40 7.55
C PHE A 222 7.49 -2.48 8.54
N THR A 223 7.52 -3.49 9.37
CA THR A 223 8.63 -3.71 10.31
C THR A 223 9.95 -3.95 9.55
N LEU A 224 9.92 -4.75 8.49
CA LEU A 224 11.08 -4.96 7.61
C LEU A 224 11.53 -3.66 6.93
N TYR A 225 10.58 -2.85 6.46
CA TYR A 225 10.86 -1.51 5.91
C TYR A 225 11.58 -0.63 6.93
N LEU A 226 11.12 -0.59 8.19
CA LEU A 226 11.76 0.23 9.22
C LEU A 226 13.21 -0.19 9.48
N PHE A 227 13.49 -1.49 9.53
CA PHE A 227 14.86 -1.97 9.64
C PHE A 227 15.70 -1.63 8.39
N ASP A 228 15.08 -1.58 7.20
CA ASP A 228 15.77 -1.19 5.97
C ASP A 228 16.14 0.30 5.96
N THR A 229 15.31 1.18 6.57
CA THR A 229 15.61 2.62 6.63
C THR A 229 16.88 2.95 7.40
N GLU A 230 17.35 2.08 8.30
CA GLU A 230 18.65 2.22 8.98
C GLU A 230 19.83 2.18 8.00
N TYR A 231 19.66 1.55 6.83
CA TYR A 231 20.68 1.49 5.77
C TYR A 231 20.53 2.59 4.71
N GLY A 232 19.49 3.39 4.79
CA GLY A 232 19.20 4.51 3.90
C GLY A 232 17.73 4.57 3.49
N ILE A 233 17.09 5.71 3.80
CA ILE A 233 15.66 5.92 3.56
C ILE A 233 15.32 5.81 2.07
N ALA A 234 16.14 6.42 1.20
CA ALA A 234 15.92 6.35 -0.25
C ALA A 234 15.99 4.93 -0.78
N GLN A 235 16.99 4.14 -0.37
CA GLN A 235 17.12 2.73 -0.74
C GLN A 235 15.91 1.92 -0.27
N ALA A 236 15.50 2.08 0.99
CA ALA A 236 14.34 1.39 1.56
C ALA A 236 13.06 1.71 0.78
N ALA A 237 12.80 2.98 0.49
CA ALA A 237 11.62 3.42 -0.27
C ALA A 237 11.56 2.80 -1.68
N VAL A 238 12.73 2.66 -2.35
CA VAL A 238 12.83 2.04 -3.67
C VAL A 238 12.48 0.58 -3.65
N LEU A 239 13.19 -0.14 -2.79
CA LEU A 239 13.08 -1.58 -2.75
C LEU A 239 11.67 -2.00 -2.32
N THR A 240 11.12 -1.33 -1.30
CA THR A 240 9.77 -1.62 -0.83
C THR A 240 8.70 -1.15 -1.81
N GLY A 241 8.92 -0.09 -2.58
CA GLY A 241 8.05 0.34 -3.69
C GLY A 241 7.85 -0.75 -4.75
N GLN A 242 8.74 -1.76 -4.83
CA GLN A 242 8.59 -2.90 -5.75
C GLN A 242 7.48 -3.89 -5.32
N TYR A 243 6.76 -3.65 -4.21
CA TYR A 243 5.62 -4.50 -3.82
C TYR A 243 4.57 -4.60 -4.94
N GLY A 244 4.37 -3.54 -5.70
CA GLY A 244 3.46 -3.52 -6.85
C GLY A 244 3.92 -4.46 -7.96
N THR A 245 5.22 -4.53 -8.22
CA THR A 245 5.83 -5.48 -9.17
C THR A 245 5.62 -6.92 -8.70
N VAL A 246 5.87 -7.22 -7.43
CA VAL A 246 5.64 -8.56 -6.85
C VAL A 246 4.16 -8.94 -6.97
N ALA A 247 3.24 -8.04 -6.62
CA ALA A 247 1.81 -8.28 -6.73
C ALA A 247 1.37 -8.50 -8.20
N ALA A 248 1.94 -7.75 -9.16
CA ALA A 248 1.68 -7.95 -10.58
C ALA A 248 2.18 -9.31 -11.07
N LEU A 249 3.38 -9.73 -10.67
CA LEU A 249 3.90 -11.05 -11.02
C LEU A 249 3.02 -12.18 -10.45
N ILE A 250 2.57 -12.06 -9.20
CA ILE A 250 1.61 -13.02 -8.62
C ILE A 250 0.32 -13.03 -9.43
N GLY A 251 -0.23 -11.86 -9.81
CA GLY A 251 -1.42 -11.74 -10.64
C GLY A 251 -1.25 -12.46 -11.98
N ILE A 252 -0.16 -12.23 -12.68
CA ILE A 252 0.12 -12.82 -14.00
C ILE A 252 0.37 -14.34 -13.90
N PHE A 253 1.30 -14.75 -13.03
CA PHE A 253 1.78 -16.15 -13.03
C PHE A 253 0.91 -17.09 -12.18
N ILE A 254 0.40 -16.64 -11.03
CA ILE A 254 -0.37 -17.46 -10.10
C ILE A 254 -1.86 -17.34 -10.38
N LEU A 255 -2.38 -16.12 -10.50
CA LEU A 255 -3.80 -15.89 -10.76
C LEU A 255 -4.14 -15.98 -12.26
N LYS A 256 -3.11 -16.13 -13.13
CA LYS A 256 -3.22 -16.25 -14.59
C LYS A 256 -3.99 -15.07 -15.22
N GLU A 257 -3.81 -13.88 -14.67
CA GLU A 257 -4.36 -12.65 -15.24
C GLU A 257 -3.69 -12.38 -16.59
N ARG A 258 -4.50 -12.15 -17.63
CA ARG A 258 -4.00 -11.85 -18.98
C ARG A 258 -3.99 -10.35 -19.18
N LEU A 259 -2.83 -9.81 -19.44
CA LEU A 259 -2.63 -8.39 -19.72
C LEU A 259 -2.46 -8.17 -21.22
N GLN A 260 -2.96 -7.04 -21.70
CA GLN A 260 -2.67 -6.58 -23.07
C GLN A 260 -1.26 -6.01 -23.14
N PHE A 261 -0.70 -5.96 -24.35
CA PHE A 261 0.66 -5.47 -24.58
C PHE A 261 0.87 -4.04 -24.06
N THR A 262 -0.14 -3.17 -24.23
CA THR A 262 -0.14 -1.79 -23.71
C THR A 262 -0.04 -1.74 -22.19
N GLN A 263 -0.72 -2.66 -21.49
CA GLN A 263 -0.65 -2.76 -20.04
C GLN A 263 0.74 -3.22 -19.59
N ILE A 264 1.34 -4.19 -20.28
CA ILE A 264 2.70 -4.65 -20.00
C ILE A 264 3.71 -3.51 -20.14
N ILE A 265 3.62 -2.74 -21.23
CA ILE A 265 4.46 -1.54 -21.39
C ILE A 265 4.25 -0.57 -20.23
N GLY A 266 2.99 -0.29 -19.88
CA GLY A 266 2.67 0.57 -18.73
C GLY A 266 3.32 0.12 -17.42
N LEU A 267 3.26 -1.19 -17.12
CA LEU A 267 3.87 -1.77 -15.93
C LEU A 267 5.40 -1.64 -15.95
N VAL A 268 6.03 -1.91 -17.08
CA VAL A 268 7.50 -1.76 -17.23
C VAL A 268 7.91 -0.31 -16.98
N LEU A 269 7.17 0.66 -17.54
CA LEU A 269 7.44 2.09 -17.32
C LEU A 269 7.27 2.48 -15.85
N ILE A 270 6.25 1.96 -15.14
CA ILE A 270 6.08 2.19 -13.70
C ILE A 270 7.27 1.66 -12.92
N VAL A 271 7.74 0.44 -13.22
CA VAL A 271 8.92 -0.15 -12.55
C VAL A 271 10.18 0.70 -12.77
N ILE A 272 10.42 1.12 -14.01
CA ILE A 272 11.56 2.00 -14.35
C ILE A 272 11.42 3.34 -13.62
N ALA A 273 10.22 3.91 -13.56
CA ALA A 273 9.94 5.16 -12.86
C ALA A 273 10.20 5.05 -11.36
N VAL A 274 9.74 3.98 -10.71
CA VAL A 274 9.99 3.75 -9.28
C VAL A 274 11.50 3.63 -9.02
N ILE A 275 12.24 2.89 -9.85
CA ILE A 275 13.70 2.79 -9.74
C ILE A 275 14.35 4.17 -9.96
N GLY A 276 13.88 4.93 -10.97
CA GLY A 276 14.40 6.27 -11.27
C GLY A 276 14.20 7.26 -10.12
N LEU A 277 13.02 7.24 -9.47
CA LEU A 277 12.73 8.06 -8.29
C LEU A 277 13.67 7.77 -7.12
N ALA A 278 14.13 6.59 -7.05
CA ALA A 278 15.03 6.08 -6.03
C ALA A 278 16.49 6.47 -6.22
N LEU A 279 16.87 6.72 -7.45
CA LEU A 279 18.20 7.17 -7.82
C LEU A 279 18.29 8.71 -7.87
N ALA A 280 17.16 9.40 -7.68
CA ALA A 280 17.01 10.85 -7.75
C ALA A 280 17.26 11.56 -6.42
#